data_553a1ea23e213d6b654113e52bee1147
#
_entry.id   553a1ea23e213d6b654113e52bee1147
#
_cell.length_a   1.000
_cell.length_b   1.000
_cell.length_c   1.000
_cell.angle_alpha   90.00
_cell.angle_beta   90.00
_cell.angle_gamma   90.00
#
_symmetry.space_group_name_H-M   'P 1'
#
loop_
_entity.id
_entity.type
_entity.pdbx_description
1 polymer ?
#
loop_
_entity_poly.entity_id
_entity_poly.type
_entity_poly.pdbx_seq_one_letter_code
_entity_poly.pdbx_strand_id
1 'polypeptide(L)'
;MRPGSRILSSTIAGLLLAAPQAQAANPEFQNFLFDVCLTPSGALAVRCAETPGATGNVSGDSESSLNPSQNLSHNQPAISVAQTRSKEARERGEKLRDGGAEEGAKLAVGPFSLLVNLHGTWFERDTDALLDAERGFEGDSQAAEVGLDYRLSDRSVIGAIVGFERTDYEFVAEAAGVNFVPASVAGEADSDNLYLTLFASWNVGKTGYFELSGGYEQSDGSYRRNSVFQESTRTLPQVDVEVEGDADGDVTWFSANGGFDVNRGAWSFGPYLGLTHTSSKVDAYTERDLSASGLNMSFASTSRDSLLGHAGFRVSYAASTRTGVVLPQLRLEYQNEFEDDAQDVTAQFALDASGNQYQMNGDSADKSSLNAGFSLAIVLQNGWMPFFDYSILIGNDGLDRQRATLGLRVEF
;
A
#
# COMPACT_ATOMS: atom_id res chain seq x y z
N MET A 1 22.01 2.65 -17.40
CA MET A 1 21.25 2.05 -18.52
C MET A 1 20.30 1.05 -17.91
N ARG A 2 19.06 1.45 -17.64
CA ARG A 2 17.99 0.58 -17.13
C ARG A 2 17.23 0.02 -18.35
N PRO A 3 16.93 -1.28 -18.43
CA PRO A 3 16.08 -1.82 -19.47
C PRO A 3 14.60 -1.60 -19.08
N GLY A 4 13.93 -0.69 -19.76
CA GLY A 4 12.49 -0.51 -19.62
C GLY A 4 11.74 -1.74 -20.14
N SER A 5 11.04 -2.42 -19.25
CA SER A 5 10.08 -3.48 -19.59
C SER A 5 8.76 -2.83 -20.02
N ARG A 6 8.60 -2.63 -21.33
CA ARG A 6 7.29 -2.28 -21.90
C ARG A 6 6.48 -3.55 -22.10
N ILE A 7 5.48 -3.77 -21.26
CA ILE A 7 4.42 -4.73 -21.52
C ILE A 7 3.47 -4.12 -22.55
N LEU A 8 3.23 -4.83 -23.65
CA LEU A 8 2.36 -4.41 -24.74
C LEU A 8 0.90 -4.31 -24.25
N SER A 9 0.44 -3.10 -23.97
CA SER A 9 -0.99 -2.79 -23.96
C SER A 9 -1.38 -2.31 -25.36
N SER A 10 -2.21 -3.07 -26.06
CA SER A 10 -2.78 -2.68 -27.33
C SER A 10 -3.92 -1.68 -27.11
N THR A 11 -3.60 -0.40 -27.07
CA THR A 11 -4.57 0.68 -27.02
C THR A 11 -4.88 1.15 -28.44
N ILE A 12 -6.14 1.07 -28.81
CA ILE A 12 -6.69 1.69 -30.02
C ILE A 12 -6.68 3.20 -29.76
N ALA A 13 -5.80 3.91 -30.47
CA ALA A 13 -5.65 5.35 -30.37
C ALA A 13 -6.87 6.08 -30.97
N GLY A 14 -7.71 6.61 -30.10
CA GLY A 14 -8.58 7.74 -30.44
C GLY A 14 -7.84 9.04 -30.09
N LEU A 15 -7.34 9.77 -31.08
CA LEU A 15 -6.77 11.11 -30.91
C LEU A 15 -7.92 12.07 -30.53
N LEU A 16 -8.23 12.21 -29.27
CA LEU A 16 -8.92 13.38 -28.74
C LEU A 16 -7.81 14.32 -28.24
N LEU A 17 -7.68 15.46 -28.92
CA LEU A 17 -6.91 16.61 -28.43
C LEU A 17 -7.58 17.08 -27.14
N ALA A 18 -7.15 16.57 -26.00
CA ALA A 18 -7.47 17.12 -24.71
C ALA A 18 -6.81 18.51 -24.64
N ALA A 19 -7.62 19.57 -24.60
CA ALA A 19 -7.14 20.88 -24.19
C ALA A 19 -6.60 20.73 -22.76
N PRO A 20 -5.46 21.36 -22.41
CA PRO A 20 -4.99 21.37 -21.04
C PRO A 20 -6.10 21.97 -20.18
N GLN A 21 -6.72 21.15 -19.33
CA GLN A 21 -7.63 21.65 -18.31
C GLN A 21 -6.75 22.37 -17.28
N ALA A 22 -6.93 23.69 -17.16
CA ALA A 22 -6.38 24.41 -16.03
C ALA A 22 -6.99 23.76 -14.79
N GLN A 23 -6.19 23.15 -13.93
CA GLN A 23 -6.62 22.64 -12.64
C GLN A 23 -7.36 23.78 -11.93
N ALA A 24 -8.56 23.51 -11.44
CA ALA A 24 -9.33 24.49 -10.69
C ALA A 24 -8.56 24.79 -9.40
N ALA A 25 -8.25 26.07 -9.15
CA ALA A 25 -7.66 26.52 -7.91
C ALA A 25 -8.45 25.96 -6.71
N ASN A 26 -7.78 25.44 -5.69
CA ASN A 26 -8.41 25.03 -4.46
C ASN A 26 -8.59 26.26 -3.54
N PRO A 27 -9.80 26.87 -3.50
CA PRO A 27 -10.00 28.13 -2.78
C PRO A 27 -9.73 28.01 -1.28
N GLU A 28 -9.80 26.81 -0.70
CA GLU A 28 -9.57 26.58 0.72
C GLU A 28 -8.08 26.73 1.04
N PHE A 29 -7.20 26.15 0.22
CA PHE A 29 -5.76 26.29 0.40
C PHE A 29 -5.30 27.73 0.15
N GLN A 30 -5.86 28.42 -0.86
CA GLN A 30 -5.56 29.83 -1.09
C GLN A 30 -6.00 30.73 0.09
N ASN A 31 -7.17 30.47 0.70
CA ASN A 31 -7.62 31.19 1.89
C ASN A 31 -6.69 30.91 3.09
N PHE A 32 -6.25 29.66 3.24
CA PHE A 32 -5.25 29.32 4.25
C PHE A 32 -3.95 30.11 4.07
N LEU A 33 -3.44 30.25 2.84
CA LEU A 33 -2.25 31.07 2.56
C LEU A 33 -2.49 32.55 2.89
N PHE A 34 -3.69 33.08 2.69
CA PHE A 34 -4.03 34.45 3.11
C PHE A 34 -3.94 34.62 4.61
N ASP A 35 -4.48 33.68 5.38
CA ASP A 35 -4.44 33.75 6.84
C ASP A 35 -3.00 33.60 7.38
N VAL A 36 -2.21 32.71 6.82
CA VAL A 36 -0.78 32.52 7.13
C VAL A 36 0.02 33.79 6.87
N CYS A 37 -0.26 34.48 5.77
CA CYS A 37 0.48 35.70 5.42
C CYS A 37 0.06 36.95 6.22
N LEU A 38 -0.90 36.84 7.14
CA LEU A 38 -1.20 37.91 8.09
C LEU A 38 -0.12 38.05 9.17
N THR A 39 0.49 36.94 9.59
CA THR A 39 1.49 36.92 10.66
C THR A 39 2.68 35.97 10.38
N PRO A 40 3.26 36.03 9.19
CA PRO A 40 4.37 35.13 8.83
C PRO A 40 5.63 35.49 9.57
N SER A 41 6.52 34.51 9.79
CA SER A 41 7.85 34.74 10.35
C SER A 41 8.98 34.18 9.49
N GLY A 42 10.20 34.61 9.73
CA GLY A 42 11.39 34.09 9.06
C GLY A 42 11.33 34.14 7.53
N ALA A 43 11.72 33.04 6.87
CA ALA A 43 11.70 32.92 5.42
C ALA A 43 10.28 32.92 4.82
N LEU A 44 9.27 32.46 5.55
CA LEU A 44 7.87 32.52 5.14
C LEU A 44 7.41 33.98 4.93
N ALA A 45 7.88 34.93 5.76
CA ALA A 45 7.57 36.34 5.59
C ALA A 45 8.14 36.90 4.26
N VAL A 46 9.27 36.38 3.80
CA VAL A 46 9.82 36.73 2.49
C VAL A 46 8.92 36.24 1.37
N ARG A 47 8.45 34.99 1.44
CA ARG A 47 7.51 34.42 0.44
C ARG A 47 6.19 35.18 0.41
N CYS A 48 5.63 35.49 1.58
CA CYS A 48 4.43 36.33 1.64
C CYS A 48 4.63 37.72 1.00
N ALA A 49 5.76 38.37 1.27
CA ALA A 49 6.09 39.69 0.73
C ALA A 49 6.27 39.69 -0.80
N GLU A 50 6.61 38.58 -1.41
CA GLU A 50 6.69 38.43 -2.88
C GLU A 50 5.32 38.37 -3.56
N THR A 51 4.28 38.06 -2.82
CA THR A 51 2.91 38.03 -3.36
C THR A 51 2.29 39.43 -3.45
N PRO A 52 1.36 39.69 -4.40
CA PRO A 52 0.71 40.98 -4.53
C PRO A 52 0.06 41.45 -3.23
N GLY A 53 0.53 42.59 -2.73
CA GLY A 53 0.04 43.14 -1.44
C GLY A 53 0.45 42.36 -0.19
N ALA A 54 1.43 41.47 -0.31
CA ALA A 54 1.89 40.56 0.76
C ALA A 54 0.76 39.69 1.34
N THR A 55 -0.15 39.23 0.48
CA THR A 55 -1.38 38.54 0.88
C THR A 55 -1.30 37.01 0.80
N GLY A 56 -0.20 36.43 0.30
CA GLY A 56 -0.13 35.01 0.04
C GLY A 56 -0.81 34.57 -1.28
N ASN A 57 -1.17 35.52 -2.17
CA ASN A 57 -1.82 35.20 -3.41
C ASN A 57 -0.84 34.59 -4.42
N VAL A 58 -0.93 33.28 -4.63
CA VAL A 58 -0.12 32.50 -5.57
C VAL A 58 -0.87 32.20 -6.87
N SER A 59 -0.18 31.73 -7.90
CA SER A 59 -0.84 31.23 -9.11
C SER A 59 -1.58 29.93 -8.84
N GLY A 60 -2.63 29.61 -9.60
CA GLY A 60 -3.38 28.36 -9.41
C GLY A 60 -2.52 27.11 -9.56
N ASP A 61 -1.56 27.13 -10.51
CA ASP A 61 -0.59 26.02 -10.67
C ASP A 61 0.31 25.88 -9.42
N SER A 62 0.77 27.02 -8.86
CA SER A 62 1.57 27.01 -7.62
C SER A 62 0.76 26.60 -6.40
N GLU A 63 -0.51 26.99 -6.34
CA GLU A 63 -1.42 26.58 -5.29
C GLU A 63 -1.56 25.06 -5.25
N SER A 64 -1.82 24.42 -6.40
CA SER A 64 -1.85 22.98 -6.53
C SER A 64 -0.54 22.34 -6.13
N SER A 65 0.61 22.91 -6.54
CA SER A 65 1.94 22.38 -6.23
C SER A 65 2.29 22.47 -4.74
N LEU A 66 1.91 23.55 -4.06
CA LEU A 66 2.19 23.78 -2.65
C LEU A 66 1.25 23.03 -1.72
N ASN A 67 0.07 22.64 -2.20
CA ASN A 67 -0.89 21.86 -1.43
C ASN A 67 -0.27 20.49 -1.07
N PRO A 68 -0.11 20.16 0.24
CA PRO A 68 0.57 18.95 0.66
C PRO A 68 -0.31 17.69 0.57
N SER A 69 -1.07 17.55 -0.51
CA SER A 69 -2.01 16.45 -0.74
C SER A 69 -1.35 15.06 -0.81
N GLN A 70 -0.04 14.99 -1.03
CA GLN A 70 0.73 13.74 -0.94
C GLN A 70 0.59 13.06 0.43
N ASN A 71 0.41 13.83 1.50
CA ASN A 71 0.29 13.30 2.86
C ASN A 71 -1.02 12.51 3.10
N LEU A 72 -2.03 12.69 2.26
CA LEU A 72 -3.26 11.91 2.30
C LEU A 72 -3.04 10.44 1.90
N SER A 73 -2.02 10.16 1.13
CA SER A 73 -1.76 8.82 0.61
C SER A 73 -0.80 7.97 1.46
N HIS A 74 -0.17 8.53 2.52
CA HIS A 74 0.87 7.83 3.30
C HIS A 74 0.38 6.51 3.93
N ASN A 75 -0.86 6.45 4.42
CA ASN A 75 -1.40 5.25 5.05
C ASN A 75 -1.88 4.18 4.05
N GLN A 76 -2.06 4.50 2.78
CA GLN A 76 -2.63 3.55 1.81
C GLN A 76 -1.71 2.38 1.49
N PRO A 77 -0.41 2.57 1.18
CA PRO A 77 0.51 1.45 0.98
C PRO A 77 0.57 0.53 2.20
N ALA A 78 0.67 1.10 3.40
CA ALA A 78 0.76 0.34 4.65
C ALA A 78 -0.48 -0.55 4.91
N ILE A 79 -1.70 -0.02 4.73
CA ILE A 79 -2.94 -0.81 4.85
C ILE A 79 -2.97 -1.92 3.80
N SER A 80 -2.64 -1.61 2.54
CA SER A 80 -2.59 -2.58 1.44
C SER A 80 -1.63 -3.73 1.71
N VAL A 81 -0.47 -3.42 2.28
CA VAL A 81 0.55 -4.40 2.67
C VAL A 81 0.08 -5.26 3.84
N ALA A 82 -0.50 -4.69 4.91
CA ALA A 82 -1.03 -5.42 6.06
C ALA A 82 -2.16 -6.40 5.66
N GLN A 83 -3.08 -5.97 4.78
CA GLN A 83 -4.10 -6.85 4.20
C GLN A 83 -3.47 -8.02 3.44
N THR A 84 -2.36 -7.78 2.73
CA THR A 84 -1.62 -8.82 2.02
C THR A 84 -0.97 -9.81 2.98
N ARG A 85 -0.38 -9.36 4.10
CA ARG A 85 0.19 -10.23 5.15
C ARG A 85 -0.85 -11.11 5.83
N SER A 86 -2.04 -10.56 6.07
CA SER A 86 -3.19 -11.35 6.53
C SER A 86 -3.55 -12.47 5.56
N LYS A 87 -3.56 -12.18 4.25
CA LYS A 87 -3.77 -13.15 3.18
C LYS A 87 -2.67 -14.22 3.16
N GLU A 88 -1.41 -13.84 3.33
CA GLU A 88 -0.28 -14.78 3.38
C GLU A 88 -0.36 -15.74 4.55
N ALA A 89 -0.72 -15.26 5.74
CA ALA A 89 -0.95 -16.11 6.89
C ALA A 89 -2.05 -17.16 6.62
N ARG A 90 -3.14 -16.76 5.96
CA ARG A 90 -4.20 -17.66 5.49
C ARG A 90 -3.70 -18.69 4.49
N GLU A 91 -2.99 -18.27 3.45
CA GLU A 91 -2.43 -19.16 2.43
C GLU A 91 -1.42 -20.15 3.02
N ARG A 92 -0.73 -19.74 4.06
CA ARG A 92 0.17 -20.61 4.80
C ARG A 92 -0.59 -21.69 5.55
N GLY A 93 -1.67 -21.33 6.29
CA GLY A 93 -2.55 -22.28 6.93
C GLY A 93 -3.13 -23.31 5.94
N GLU A 94 -3.47 -22.86 4.74
CA GLU A 94 -3.92 -23.68 3.63
C GLU A 94 -2.86 -24.70 3.18
N LYS A 95 -1.66 -24.25 2.86
CA LYS A 95 -0.56 -25.13 2.43
C LYS A 95 -0.20 -26.17 3.50
N LEU A 96 -0.39 -25.83 4.78
CA LEU A 96 -0.22 -26.74 5.90
C LEU A 96 -1.30 -27.81 5.96
N ARG A 97 -2.54 -27.52 5.55
CA ARG A 97 -3.65 -28.47 5.47
C ARG A 97 -3.53 -29.37 4.26
N ASP A 98 -3.21 -28.82 3.08
CA ASP A 98 -3.10 -29.56 1.83
C ASP A 98 -1.96 -30.59 1.87
N GLY A 99 -0.84 -30.28 2.51
CA GLY A 99 0.27 -31.21 2.73
C GLY A 99 -0.08 -32.38 3.66
N GLY A 100 -1.19 -32.33 4.40
CA GLY A 100 -1.67 -33.40 5.28
C GLY A 100 -2.84 -34.22 4.73
N ALA A 101 -3.45 -33.81 3.60
CA ALA A 101 -4.70 -34.40 3.09
C ALA A 101 -4.54 -35.66 2.23
N GLU A 102 -3.33 -36.01 1.82
CA GLU A 102 -3.12 -37.28 1.09
C GLU A 102 -2.86 -38.42 2.08
N GLU A 103 -3.85 -39.31 2.26
CA GLU A 103 -3.73 -40.59 2.99
C GLU A 103 -2.62 -41.54 2.47
N GLY A 104 -1.82 -41.11 1.48
CA GLY A 104 -0.76 -41.87 0.86
C GLY A 104 0.66 -41.28 1.06
N ALA A 105 0.82 -40.02 1.37
CA ALA A 105 2.10 -39.36 1.56
C ALA A 105 2.27 -38.95 3.02
N LYS A 106 2.59 -39.87 3.92
CA LYS A 106 3.15 -39.55 5.24
C LYS A 106 4.57 -38.97 5.03
N LEU A 107 4.64 -37.74 4.53
CA LEU A 107 5.89 -36.98 4.36
C LEU A 107 6.10 -35.96 5.49
N ALA A 108 5.26 -35.98 6.52
CA ALA A 108 5.49 -35.18 7.72
C ALA A 108 6.70 -35.75 8.46
N VAL A 109 7.86 -35.14 8.25
CA VAL A 109 9.12 -35.54 8.86
C VAL A 109 9.15 -35.18 10.36
N GLY A 110 8.30 -34.22 10.80
CA GLY A 110 8.17 -33.77 12.19
C GLY A 110 7.08 -32.74 12.40
N PRO A 111 6.94 -32.19 13.61
CA PRO A 111 5.91 -31.22 13.95
C PRO A 111 6.28 -29.78 13.55
N PHE A 112 7.50 -29.50 13.16
CA PHE A 112 7.99 -28.17 12.81
C PHE A 112 8.09 -27.99 11.30
N SER A 113 7.82 -26.77 10.83
CA SER A 113 8.21 -26.36 9.49
C SER A 113 8.81 -24.95 9.48
N LEU A 114 9.85 -24.76 8.69
CA LEU A 114 10.48 -23.48 8.41
C LEU A 114 10.00 -22.96 7.05
N LEU A 115 9.72 -21.68 6.97
CA LEU A 115 9.42 -20.97 5.72
C LEU A 115 10.42 -19.85 5.50
N VAL A 116 10.81 -19.66 4.24
CA VAL A 116 11.52 -18.47 3.78
C VAL A 116 10.80 -17.97 2.53
N ASN A 117 10.43 -16.69 2.50
CA ASN A 117 9.77 -16.04 1.36
C ASN A 117 10.53 -14.80 0.93
N LEU A 118 10.47 -14.51 -0.36
CA LEU A 118 10.84 -13.24 -0.95
C LEU A 118 9.64 -12.72 -1.75
N HIS A 119 9.30 -11.46 -1.58
CA HIS A 119 8.17 -10.82 -2.22
C HIS A 119 8.61 -9.59 -3.00
N GLY A 120 7.92 -9.34 -4.11
CA GLY A 120 7.93 -8.07 -4.81
C GLY A 120 6.49 -7.63 -5.06
N THR A 121 6.16 -6.39 -4.71
CA THR A 121 4.85 -5.79 -4.98
C THR A 121 5.07 -4.55 -5.82
N TRP A 122 4.23 -4.35 -6.83
CA TRP A 122 4.18 -3.14 -7.65
C TRP A 122 2.79 -2.55 -7.50
N PHE A 123 2.72 -1.25 -7.31
CA PHE A 123 1.47 -0.55 -7.13
C PHE A 123 1.51 0.83 -7.81
N GLU A 124 0.36 1.25 -8.29
CA GLU A 124 0.14 2.53 -8.94
C GLU A 124 -1.23 3.07 -8.53
N ARG A 125 -1.29 4.34 -8.18
CA ARG A 125 -2.54 5.06 -7.99
C ARG A 125 -2.67 6.12 -9.06
N ASP A 126 -3.67 5.93 -9.93
CA ASP A 126 -3.98 6.89 -10.96
C ASP A 126 -4.92 7.99 -10.41
N THR A 127 -4.67 9.21 -10.82
CA THR A 127 -5.43 10.40 -10.41
C THR A 127 -6.32 10.95 -11.51
N ASP A 128 -6.60 10.19 -12.56
CA ASP A 128 -7.49 10.64 -13.65
C ASP A 128 -8.94 10.90 -13.18
N ALA A 129 -9.30 10.51 -11.97
CA ALA A 129 -10.56 10.87 -11.29
C ALA A 129 -10.56 12.27 -10.65
N LEU A 130 -9.84 13.18 -11.14
CA LEU A 130 -9.28 14.46 -10.71
C LEU A 130 -10.27 15.56 -10.37
N LEU A 131 -11.19 15.32 -9.50
CA LEU A 131 -11.78 16.39 -8.66
C LEU A 131 -11.23 16.33 -7.23
N ASP A 132 -10.35 15.41 -6.94
CA ASP A 132 -10.07 14.91 -5.61
C ASP A 132 -8.74 15.42 -5.07
N ALA A 133 -8.69 15.56 -3.76
CA ALA A 133 -7.60 16.23 -3.05
C ALA A 133 -6.29 15.42 -3.04
N GLU A 134 -6.37 14.11 -3.33
CA GLU A 134 -5.23 13.20 -3.26
C GLU A 134 -4.36 13.26 -4.51
N ARG A 135 -3.09 12.93 -4.35
CA ARG A 135 -2.11 12.88 -5.43
C ARG A 135 -1.81 11.44 -5.82
N GLY A 136 -1.69 11.18 -7.12
CA GLY A 136 -1.27 9.88 -7.62
C GLY A 136 0.17 9.54 -7.26
N PHE A 137 0.45 8.24 -7.23
CA PHE A 137 1.78 7.73 -6.98
C PHE A 137 2.00 6.40 -7.69
N GLU A 138 3.26 6.10 -7.98
CA GLU A 138 3.69 4.78 -8.43
C GLU A 138 4.86 4.30 -7.56
N GLY A 139 4.95 3.01 -7.31
CA GLY A 139 6.00 2.47 -6.47
C GLY A 139 6.10 0.96 -6.45
N ASP A 140 7.08 0.50 -5.69
CA ASP A 140 7.28 -0.92 -5.45
C ASP A 140 7.68 -1.19 -4.00
N SER A 141 7.47 -2.44 -3.57
CA SER A 141 8.03 -2.93 -2.32
C SER A 141 8.73 -4.27 -2.51
N GLN A 142 9.72 -4.52 -1.67
CA GLN A 142 10.49 -5.76 -1.63
C GLN A 142 10.56 -6.24 -0.19
N ALA A 143 10.18 -7.50 0.04
CA ALA A 143 10.18 -8.07 1.38
C ALA A 143 10.89 -9.43 1.43
N ALA A 144 11.46 -9.72 2.61
CA ALA A 144 12.00 -11.02 2.97
C ALA A 144 11.42 -11.47 4.30
N GLU A 145 10.98 -12.71 4.37
CA GLU A 145 10.32 -13.29 5.54
C GLU A 145 10.93 -14.62 5.95
N VAL A 146 10.92 -14.86 7.26
CA VAL A 146 11.18 -16.16 7.86
C VAL A 146 10.03 -16.51 8.80
N GLY A 147 9.50 -17.71 8.67
CA GLY A 147 8.40 -18.17 9.50
C GLY A 147 8.66 -19.57 10.06
N LEU A 148 8.18 -19.78 11.28
CA LEU A 148 8.21 -21.07 11.96
C LEU A 148 6.80 -21.51 12.33
N ASP A 149 6.44 -22.75 11.99
CA ASP A 149 5.17 -23.36 12.34
C ASP A 149 5.38 -24.56 13.25
N TYR A 150 4.41 -24.78 14.10
CA TYR A 150 4.32 -25.93 14.96
C TYR A 150 2.94 -26.61 14.85
N ARG A 151 2.95 -27.89 14.50
CA ARG A 151 1.74 -28.71 14.44
C ARG A 151 1.39 -29.19 15.84
N LEU A 152 0.40 -28.54 16.46
CA LEU A 152 -0.11 -28.91 17.80
C LEU A 152 -0.84 -30.26 17.79
N SER A 153 -1.50 -30.59 16.70
CA SER A 153 -2.25 -31.85 16.50
C SER A 153 -2.46 -32.08 14.99
N ASP A 154 -3.04 -33.23 14.63
CA ASP A 154 -3.45 -33.51 13.24
C ASP A 154 -4.48 -32.50 12.68
N ARG A 155 -5.03 -31.64 13.54
CA ARG A 155 -6.08 -30.68 13.19
C ARG A 155 -5.73 -29.22 13.47
N SER A 156 -4.59 -28.95 14.06
CA SER A 156 -4.26 -27.59 14.48
C SER A 156 -2.78 -27.28 14.31
N VAL A 157 -2.52 -26.09 13.76
CA VAL A 157 -1.19 -25.53 13.56
C VAL A 157 -1.17 -24.11 14.10
N ILE A 158 -0.08 -23.74 14.73
CA ILE A 158 0.23 -22.34 15.08
C ILE A 158 1.54 -21.96 14.43
N GLY A 159 1.73 -20.67 14.17
CA GLY A 159 2.98 -20.20 13.61
C GLY A 159 3.22 -18.72 13.83
N ALA A 160 4.46 -18.33 13.57
CA ALA A 160 4.91 -16.96 13.59
C ALA A 160 5.76 -16.67 12.34
N ILE A 161 5.64 -15.47 11.82
CA ILE A 161 6.40 -14.94 10.68
C ILE A 161 7.02 -13.62 11.12
N VAL A 162 8.32 -13.45 10.89
CA VAL A 162 9.02 -12.18 11.03
C VAL A 162 9.51 -11.80 9.64
N GLY A 163 9.33 -10.57 9.25
CA GLY A 163 9.77 -10.08 7.96
C GLY A 163 10.22 -8.64 8.01
N PHE A 164 11.00 -8.30 7.00
CA PHE A 164 11.45 -6.96 6.70
C PHE A 164 10.98 -6.60 5.28
N GLU A 165 10.44 -5.41 5.12
CA GLU A 165 9.98 -4.88 3.83
C GLU A 165 10.51 -3.46 3.64
N ARG A 166 11.00 -3.19 2.44
CA ARG A 166 11.31 -1.86 1.98
C ARG A 166 10.31 -1.46 0.90
N THR A 167 9.75 -0.26 1.03
CA THR A 167 8.82 0.33 0.09
C THR A 167 9.38 1.65 -0.41
N ASP A 168 9.36 1.86 -1.72
CA ASP A 168 9.77 3.10 -2.37
C ASP A 168 8.64 3.55 -3.31
N TYR A 169 8.25 4.83 -3.29
CA TYR A 169 7.26 5.37 -4.22
C TYR A 169 7.46 6.85 -4.54
N GLU A 170 7.03 7.25 -5.73
CA GLU A 170 7.13 8.61 -6.26
C GLU A 170 5.74 9.19 -6.50
N PHE A 171 5.54 10.44 -6.17
CA PHE A 171 4.29 11.16 -6.41
C PHE A 171 4.28 11.82 -7.78
N VAL A 172 3.14 11.70 -8.47
CA VAL A 172 2.93 12.29 -9.80
C VAL A 172 2.99 13.82 -9.70
N ALA A 173 3.81 14.44 -10.57
CA ALA A 173 3.92 15.88 -10.64
C ALA A 173 2.70 16.53 -11.31
N GLU A 174 2.49 17.82 -11.04
CA GLU A 174 1.50 18.62 -11.74
C GLU A 174 1.81 18.71 -13.23
N ALA A 175 0.77 18.98 -14.03
CA ALA A 175 0.97 19.33 -15.44
C ALA A 175 1.65 20.70 -15.58
N ALA A 176 2.49 20.83 -16.61
CA ALA A 176 3.08 22.14 -16.95
C ALA A 176 1.98 23.14 -17.34
N GLY A 177 2.00 24.32 -16.73
CA GLY A 177 1.09 25.42 -17.01
C GLY A 177 1.68 26.49 -17.92
N VAL A 178 0.90 27.55 -18.18
CA VAL A 178 1.38 28.72 -18.92
C VAL A 178 2.34 29.50 -18.03
N ASN A 179 3.63 29.52 -18.39
CA ASN A 179 4.71 30.09 -17.57
C ASN A 179 4.85 29.44 -16.18
N PHE A 180 4.50 28.17 -16.06
CA PHE A 180 4.72 27.34 -14.88
C PHE A 180 5.46 26.07 -15.28
N VAL A 181 6.57 25.81 -14.60
CA VAL A 181 7.37 24.60 -14.76
C VAL A 181 7.25 23.82 -13.45
N PRO A 182 6.55 22.69 -13.42
CA PRO A 182 6.43 21.87 -12.21
C PRO A 182 7.76 21.21 -11.87
N ALA A 183 7.86 20.70 -10.64
CA ALA A 183 8.91 19.77 -10.29
C ALA A 183 8.83 18.50 -11.17
N SER A 184 9.94 17.79 -11.36
CA SER A 184 9.96 16.55 -12.17
C SER A 184 9.12 15.43 -11.55
N VAL A 185 9.10 15.37 -10.23
CA VAL A 185 8.22 14.55 -9.38
C VAL A 185 7.71 15.44 -8.26
N ALA A 186 6.49 15.23 -7.81
CA ALA A 186 5.90 16.02 -6.72
C ALA A 186 6.51 15.68 -5.36
N GLY A 187 7.18 14.56 -5.26
CA GLY A 187 7.85 14.07 -4.07
C GLY A 187 8.14 12.59 -4.18
N GLU A 188 8.85 12.10 -3.17
CA GLU A 188 9.24 10.71 -3.03
C GLU A 188 8.97 10.30 -1.58
N ALA A 189 8.69 9.02 -1.35
CA ALA A 189 8.66 8.47 -0.01
C ALA A 189 9.26 7.08 -0.01
N ASP A 190 9.98 6.75 1.04
CA ASP A 190 10.52 5.42 1.29
C ASP A 190 10.23 5.01 2.73
N SER A 191 10.08 3.72 2.97
CA SER A 191 9.95 3.18 4.32
C SER A 191 10.63 1.83 4.46
N ASP A 192 11.26 1.65 5.61
CA ASP A 192 11.80 0.39 6.09
C ASP A 192 10.89 -0.17 7.19
N ASN A 193 10.30 -1.35 6.94
CA ASN A 193 9.25 -1.91 7.78
C ASN A 193 9.69 -3.22 8.40
N LEU A 194 9.61 -3.34 9.72
CA LEU A 194 9.81 -4.58 10.45
C LEU A 194 8.46 -5.09 11.00
N TYR A 195 8.12 -6.35 10.74
CA TYR A 195 6.83 -6.89 11.17
C TYR A 195 6.90 -8.29 11.76
N LEU A 196 5.92 -8.56 12.62
CA LEU A 196 5.62 -9.86 13.21
C LEU A 196 4.17 -10.24 12.91
N THR A 197 3.95 -11.43 12.35
CA THR A 197 2.63 -12.04 12.18
C THR A 197 2.54 -13.32 13.00
N LEU A 198 1.47 -13.46 13.77
CA LEU A 198 1.09 -14.69 14.44
C LEU A 198 -0.14 -15.26 13.76
N PHE A 199 -0.23 -16.60 13.65
CA PHE A 199 -1.40 -17.24 13.09
C PHE A 199 -1.68 -18.59 13.73
N ALA A 200 -2.93 -19.00 13.64
CA ALA A 200 -3.39 -20.31 14.05
C ALA A 200 -4.47 -20.82 13.09
N SER A 201 -4.43 -22.11 12.76
CA SER A 201 -5.36 -22.77 11.86
C SER A 201 -5.88 -24.05 12.48
N TRP A 202 -7.19 -24.28 12.34
CA TRP A 202 -7.87 -25.47 12.87
C TRP A 202 -8.74 -26.12 11.80
N ASN A 203 -8.61 -27.45 11.64
CA ASN A 203 -9.53 -28.24 10.84
C ASN A 203 -10.79 -28.57 11.63
N VAL A 204 -11.95 -28.28 11.06
CA VAL A 204 -13.28 -28.49 11.66
C VAL A 204 -14.01 -29.58 10.86
N GLY A 205 -14.26 -30.70 11.49
CA GLY A 205 -14.85 -31.87 10.81
C GLY A 205 -13.89 -32.49 9.81
N LYS A 206 -14.40 -32.83 8.61
CA LYS A 206 -13.62 -33.49 7.54
C LYS A 206 -13.17 -32.52 6.44
N THR A 207 -13.87 -31.42 6.28
CA THR A 207 -13.69 -30.49 5.15
C THR A 207 -13.61 -29.03 5.57
N GLY A 208 -14.15 -28.67 6.74
CA GLY A 208 -14.17 -27.31 7.23
C GLY A 208 -12.85 -26.90 7.89
N TYR A 209 -12.58 -25.61 7.89
CA TYR A 209 -11.48 -25.03 8.65
C TYR A 209 -11.80 -23.63 9.15
N PHE A 210 -11.06 -23.21 10.16
CA PHE A 210 -11.09 -21.88 10.71
C PHE A 210 -9.66 -21.40 10.98
N GLU A 211 -9.38 -20.12 10.73
CA GLU A 211 -8.07 -19.50 10.89
C GLU A 211 -8.17 -18.14 11.54
N LEU A 212 -7.21 -17.85 12.39
CA LEU A 212 -6.98 -16.56 12.99
C LEU A 212 -5.55 -16.12 12.68
N SER A 213 -5.38 -14.87 12.37
CA SER A 213 -4.05 -14.24 12.30
C SER A 213 -4.10 -12.83 12.82
N GLY A 214 -2.96 -12.31 13.24
CA GLY A 214 -2.80 -10.93 13.64
C GLY A 214 -1.33 -10.57 13.68
N GLY A 215 -1.03 -9.29 13.56
CA GLY A 215 0.34 -8.84 13.52
C GLY A 215 0.49 -7.38 13.87
N TYR A 216 1.74 -7.01 13.98
CA TYR A 216 2.22 -5.66 14.24
C TYR A 216 3.40 -5.36 13.33
N GLU A 217 3.45 -4.14 12.86
CA GLU A 217 4.51 -3.59 12.02
C GLU A 217 4.93 -2.25 12.57
N GLN A 218 6.22 -2.03 12.59
CA GLN A 218 6.84 -0.73 12.78
C GLN A 218 7.42 -0.27 11.46
N SER A 219 7.14 0.97 11.09
CA SER A 219 7.58 1.63 9.87
C SER A 219 8.46 2.83 10.22
N ASP A 220 9.70 2.83 9.73
CA ASP A 220 10.59 3.97 9.75
C ASP A 220 10.52 4.58 8.33
N GLY A 221 9.83 5.71 8.19
CA GLY A 221 9.53 6.35 6.92
C GLY A 221 10.27 7.64 6.71
N SER A 222 10.77 7.88 5.50
CA SER A 222 11.23 9.19 5.06
C SER A 222 10.40 9.69 3.89
N TYR A 223 10.22 11.00 3.84
CA TYR A 223 9.35 11.67 2.90
C TYR A 223 10.01 12.93 2.38
N ARG A 224 9.97 13.14 1.08
CA ARG A 224 10.41 14.36 0.40
C ARG A 224 9.26 14.94 -0.42
N ARG A 225 8.99 16.22 -0.25
CA ARG A 225 8.01 16.96 -1.04
C ARG A 225 8.73 17.99 -1.91
N ASN A 226 8.46 17.94 -3.22
CA ASN A 226 8.93 18.90 -4.19
C ASN A 226 7.75 19.74 -4.68
N SER A 227 7.85 21.05 -4.54
CA SER A 227 6.79 21.98 -4.90
C SER A 227 7.38 23.21 -5.58
N VAL A 228 6.54 24.02 -6.19
CA VAL A 228 6.97 25.24 -6.86
C VAL A 228 6.14 26.41 -6.39
N PHE A 229 6.79 27.40 -5.81
CA PHE A 229 6.15 28.67 -5.45
C PHE A 229 6.24 29.67 -6.59
N GLN A 230 5.10 30.26 -6.96
CA GLN A 230 5.01 31.34 -7.93
C GLN A 230 3.84 32.28 -7.52
N GLU A 231 4.16 33.56 -7.38
CA GLU A 231 3.14 34.57 -7.09
C GLU A 231 2.12 34.71 -8.25
N SER A 232 0.91 35.21 -7.95
CA SER A 232 -0.22 35.19 -8.89
C SER A 232 -0.03 36.06 -10.13
N THR A 233 0.80 37.10 -10.08
CA THR A 233 1.09 37.97 -11.24
C THR A 233 2.18 37.41 -12.17
N ARG A 234 2.89 36.38 -11.72
CA ARG A 234 3.97 35.71 -12.48
C ARG A 234 5.05 36.67 -12.99
N THR A 235 5.35 37.67 -12.19
CA THR A 235 6.38 38.67 -12.49
C THR A 235 7.75 38.35 -11.92
N LEU A 236 7.78 37.51 -10.85
CA LEU A 236 8.98 37.02 -10.23
C LEU A 236 9.33 35.62 -10.76
N PRO A 237 10.61 35.23 -10.69
CA PRO A 237 11.00 33.84 -10.97
C PRO A 237 10.30 32.86 -10.02
N GLN A 238 10.03 31.66 -10.52
CA GLN A 238 9.59 30.54 -9.70
C GLN A 238 10.64 30.20 -8.65
N VAL A 239 10.18 29.69 -7.50
CA VAL A 239 11.05 29.20 -6.42
C VAL A 239 10.77 27.72 -6.23
N ASP A 240 11.80 26.91 -6.44
CA ASP A 240 11.71 25.48 -6.13
C ASP A 240 11.72 25.29 -4.62
N VAL A 241 10.78 24.50 -4.14
CA VAL A 241 10.58 24.15 -2.73
C VAL A 241 10.91 22.68 -2.59
N GLU A 242 11.95 22.39 -1.82
CA GLU A 242 12.35 21.03 -1.49
C GLU A 242 12.40 20.91 0.04
N VAL A 243 11.57 20.00 0.56
CA VAL A 243 11.46 19.73 1.98
C VAL A 243 11.48 18.23 2.22
N GLU A 244 11.97 17.79 3.38
CA GLU A 244 11.95 16.40 3.77
C GLU A 244 11.48 16.24 5.22
N GLY A 245 10.94 15.06 5.57
CA GLY A 245 10.51 14.75 6.93
C GLY A 245 10.55 13.25 7.21
N ASP A 246 10.63 12.90 8.48
CA ASP A 246 10.57 11.52 8.95
C ASP A 246 9.10 11.23 9.30
N ALA A 247 8.46 10.35 8.52
CA ALA A 247 7.05 9.96 8.62
C ALA A 247 6.92 8.55 9.19
N ASP A 248 7.41 8.36 10.42
CA ASP A 248 7.38 7.07 11.10
C ASP A 248 5.96 6.68 11.50
N GLY A 249 5.73 5.37 11.66
CA GLY A 249 4.41 4.90 12.02
C GLY A 249 4.35 3.44 12.46
N ASP A 250 3.13 2.99 12.69
CA ASP A 250 2.87 1.60 13.04
C ASP A 250 1.57 1.09 12.40
N VAL A 251 1.52 -0.22 12.16
CA VAL A 251 0.34 -0.89 11.63
C VAL A 251 0.03 -2.11 12.47
N THR A 252 -1.25 -2.28 12.82
CA THR A 252 -1.76 -3.48 13.45
C THR A 252 -2.85 -4.11 12.59
N TRP A 253 -2.92 -5.43 12.59
CA TRP A 253 -4.03 -6.10 11.91
C TRP A 253 -4.47 -7.35 12.67
N PHE A 254 -5.74 -7.71 12.46
CA PHE A 254 -6.33 -8.95 12.92
C PHE A 254 -7.25 -9.51 11.85
N SER A 255 -7.18 -10.82 11.60
CA SER A 255 -7.99 -11.50 10.60
C SER A 255 -8.61 -12.78 11.13
N ALA A 256 -9.86 -13.03 10.73
CA ALA A 256 -10.57 -14.27 10.98
C ALA A 256 -11.12 -14.81 9.66
N ASN A 257 -10.81 -16.07 9.36
CA ASN A 257 -11.16 -16.72 8.11
C ASN A 257 -11.79 -18.10 8.36
N GLY A 258 -12.65 -18.53 7.46
CA GLY A 258 -13.19 -19.88 7.48
C GLY A 258 -13.59 -20.35 6.09
N GLY A 259 -13.59 -21.65 5.89
CA GLY A 259 -13.91 -22.22 4.60
C GLY A 259 -14.01 -23.73 4.62
N PHE A 260 -14.07 -24.29 3.41
CA PHE A 260 -14.19 -25.73 3.22
C PHE A 260 -13.22 -26.18 2.13
N ASP A 261 -12.63 -27.37 2.33
CA ASP A 261 -11.79 -28.05 1.34
C ASP A 261 -12.50 -29.33 0.91
N VAL A 262 -12.97 -29.33 -0.34
CA VAL A 262 -13.70 -30.45 -0.93
C VAL A 262 -12.83 -31.15 -1.97
N ASN A 263 -12.33 -32.33 -1.62
CA ASN A 263 -11.44 -33.11 -2.49
C ASN A 263 -12.22 -34.10 -3.36
N ARG A 264 -11.93 -34.11 -4.69
CA ARG A 264 -12.44 -35.05 -5.66
C ARG A 264 -11.32 -35.60 -6.53
N GLY A 265 -10.79 -36.78 -6.18
CA GLY A 265 -9.60 -37.31 -6.81
C GLY A 265 -8.42 -36.37 -6.63
N ALA A 266 -7.79 -35.97 -7.72
CA ALA A 266 -6.66 -35.01 -7.69
C ALA A 266 -7.09 -33.54 -7.61
N TRP A 267 -8.38 -33.23 -7.63
CA TRP A 267 -8.89 -31.85 -7.54
C TRP A 267 -9.30 -31.50 -6.12
N SER A 268 -8.97 -30.27 -5.68
CA SER A 268 -9.46 -29.65 -4.47
C SER A 268 -10.20 -28.36 -4.79
N PHE A 269 -11.34 -28.14 -4.14
CA PHE A 269 -12.20 -26.98 -4.30
C PHE A 269 -12.41 -26.35 -2.93
N GLY A 270 -12.06 -25.07 -2.79
CA GLY A 270 -12.06 -24.40 -1.48
C GLY A 270 -12.82 -23.06 -1.52
N PRO A 271 -14.15 -23.04 -1.27
CA PRO A 271 -14.83 -21.78 -0.95
C PRO A 271 -14.42 -21.30 0.44
N TYR A 272 -14.22 -19.99 0.58
CA TYR A 272 -13.85 -19.37 1.85
C TYR A 272 -14.41 -17.95 1.98
N LEU A 273 -14.46 -17.47 3.20
CA LEU A 273 -14.79 -16.09 3.54
C LEU A 273 -14.00 -15.65 4.78
N GLY A 274 -13.91 -14.36 4.98
CA GLY A 274 -13.25 -13.80 6.17
C GLY A 274 -13.39 -12.31 6.29
N LEU A 275 -12.85 -11.80 7.40
CA LEU A 275 -12.76 -10.39 7.74
C LEU A 275 -11.34 -10.08 8.18
N THR A 276 -10.83 -8.93 7.77
CA THR A 276 -9.54 -8.39 8.22
C THR A 276 -9.75 -6.96 8.67
N HIS A 277 -9.44 -6.68 9.93
CA HIS A 277 -9.35 -5.32 10.45
C HIS A 277 -7.88 -4.90 10.45
N THR A 278 -7.61 -3.69 9.96
CA THR A 278 -6.28 -3.08 9.93
C THR A 278 -6.38 -1.67 10.47
N SER A 279 -5.45 -1.29 11.34
CA SER A 279 -5.29 0.08 11.81
C SER A 279 -3.86 0.52 11.52
N SER A 280 -3.71 1.63 10.80
CA SER A 280 -2.44 2.26 10.46
C SER A 280 -2.37 3.63 11.08
N LYS A 281 -1.21 3.99 11.62
CA LYS A 281 -0.93 5.29 12.21
C LYS A 281 0.38 5.82 11.66
N VAL A 282 0.40 7.11 11.31
CA VAL A 282 1.62 7.89 11.03
C VAL A 282 1.76 8.92 12.15
N ASP A 283 2.94 9.02 12.72
CA ASP A 283 3.23 9.96 13.80
C ASP A 283 3.30 11.40 13.29
N ALA A 284 3.11 12.36 14.19
CA ALA A 284 3.27 13.77 13.88
C ALA A 284 4.74 14.09 13.55
N TYR A 285 4.96 14.86 12.50
CA TYR A 285 6.30 15.27 12.10
C TYR A 285 6.34 16.71 11.56
N THR A 286 7.54 17.26 11.45
CA THR A 286 7.78 18.58 10.85
C THR A 286 8.82 18.45 9.76
N GLU A 287 8.50 18.97 8.59
CA GLU A 287 9.40 19.02 7.46
C GLU A 287 10.63 19.89 7.75
N ARG A 288 11.78 19.47 7.28
CA ARG A 288 13.03 20.22 7.22
C ARG A 288 13.13 20.88 5.83
N ASP A 289 13.28 22.19 5.80
CA ASP A 289 13.40 22.96 4.57
C ASP A 289 14.83 22.85 4.01
N LEU A 290 14.99 22.23 2.88
CA LEU A 290 16.28 22.02 2.20
C LEU A 290 16.61 23.19 1.27
N SER A 291 15.59 23.90 0.76
CA SER A 291 15.72 25.02 -0.17
C SER A 291 15.76 26.39 0.49
N ALA A 292 15.61 26.46 1.83
CA ALA A 292 15.44 27.69 2.61
C ALA A 292 14.27 28.56 2.08
N SER A 293 13.22 27.91 1.60
CA SER A 293 12.03 28.57 1.05
C SER A 293 11.13 29.19 2.11
N GLY A 294 11.14 28.63 3.33
CA GLY A 294 10.21 28.97 4.41
C GLY A 294 8.83 28.34 4.27
N LEU A 295 8.64 27.39 3.35
CA LEU A 295 7.37 26.75 3.03
C LEU A 295 7.27 25.30 3.55
N ASN A 296 8.13 24.94 4.53
CA ASN A 296 8.03 23.70 5.25
C ASN A 296 6.85 23.68 6.21
N MET A 297 6.24 22.52 6.37
CA MET A 297 5.03 22.33 7.17
C MET A 297 5.26 21.36 8.34
N SER A 298 4.38 21.43 9.32
CA SER A 298 4.22 20.45 10.40
C SER A 298 2.90 19.73 10.19
N PHE A 299 2.89 18.41 10.35
CA PHE A 299 1.73 17.54 10.21
C PHE A 299 1.36 16.95 11.57
N ALA A 300 0.08 16.93 11.88
CA ALA A 300 -0.43 16.20 13.03
C ALA A 300 -0.34 14.68 12.75
N SER A 301 -0.34 13.87 13.83
CA SER A 301 -0.48 12.44 13.66
C SER A 301 -1.79 12.09 12.99
N THR A 302 -1.76 11.14 12.08
CA THR A 302 -2.95 10.66 11.37
C THR A 302 -3.10 9.17 11.54
N SER A 303 -4.33 8.67 11.52
CA SER A 303 -4.64 7.24 11.59
C SER A 303 -5.74 6.91 10.61
N ARG A 304 -5.70 5.67 10.10
CA ARG A 304 -6.73 5.11 9.24
C ARG A 304 -7.04 3.69 9.63
N ASP A 305 -8.33 3.39 9.75
CA ASP A 305 -8.84 2.05 9.96
C ASP A 305 -9.39 1.48 8.65
N SER A 306 -9.35 0.15 8.52
CA SER A 306 -9.91 -0.61 7.41
C SER A 306 -10.56 -1.87 7.96
N LEU A 307 -11.77 -2.18 7.52
CA LEU A 307 -12.45 -3.44 7.78
C LEU A 307 -12.79 -4.13 6.46
N LEU A 308 -11.87 -4.94 5.97
CA LEU A 308 -12.00 -5.64 4.70
C LEU A 308 -12.71 -6.98 4.89
N GLY A 309 -13.91 -7.12 4.29
CA GLY A 309 -14.56 -8.41 4.12
C GLY A 309 -14.14 -9.04 2.79
N HIS A 310 -13.92 -10.35 2.79
CA HIS A 310 -13.60 -11.07 1.57
C HIS A 310 -14.31 -12.40 1.47
N ALA A 311 -14.66 -12.79 0.25
CA ALA A 311 -15.22 -14.09 -0.07
C ALA A 311 -14.58 -14.61 -1.36
N GLY A 312 -14.09 -15.83 -1.34
CA GLY A 312 -13.31 -16.35 -2.46
C GLY A 312 -13.55 -17.83 -2.72
N PHE A 313 -12.97 -18.23 -3.83
CA PHE A 313 -12.96 -19.60 -4.26
C PHE A 313 -11.60 -19.96 -4.84
N ARG A 314 -11.09 -21.13 -4.46
CA ARG A 314 -9.85 -21.68 -4.97
C ARG A 314 -10.06 -23.03 -5.62
N VAL A 315 -9.25 -23.35 -6.62
CA VAL A 315 -9.18 -24.64 -7.26
C VAL A 315 -7.73 -25.06 -7.37
N SER A 316 -7.38 -26.21 -6.87
CA SER A 316 -6.05 -26.80 -7.02
C SER A 316 -6.12 -28.21 -7.63
N TYR A 317 -5.02 -28.64 -8.22
CA TYR A 317 -4.86 -29.96 -8.84
C TYR A 317 -3.55 -30.60 -8.38
N ALA A 318 -3.62 -31.80 -7.79
CA ALA A 318 -2.45 -32.56 -7.36
C ALA A 318 -1.93 -33.45 -8.49
N ALA A 319 -0.87 -33.07 -9.17
CA ALA A 319 -0.22 -33.82 -10.22
C ALA A 319 0.95 -34.63 -9.67
N SER A 320 0.76 -35.95 -9.45
CA SER A 320 1.83 -36.83 -8.98
C SER A 320 2.90 -37.03 -10.05
N THR A 321 4.16 -36.85 -9.67
CA THR A 321 5.33 -37.03 -10.53
C THR A 321 6.32 -38.01 -9.89
N ARG A 322 7.40 -38.34 -10.58
CA ARG A 322 8.45 -39.22 -10.04
C ARG A 322 9.22 -38.61 -8.86
N THR A 323 9.28 -37.28 -8.80
CA THR A 323 10.09 -36.52 -7.80
C THR A 323 9.25 -35.93 -6.66
N GLY A 324 7.92 -35.94 -6.81
CA GLY A 324 7.01 -35.34 -5.85
C GLY A 324 5.65 -35.00 -6.46
N VAL A 325 4.91 -34.11 -5.82
CA VAL A 325 3.59 -33.66 -6.27
C VAL A 325 3.67 -32.19 -6.68
N VAL A 326 3.16 -31.87 -7.87
CA VAL A 326 3.04 -30.48 -8.37
C VAL A 326 1.60 -30.03 -8.15
N LEU A 327 1.44 -28.88 -7.48
CA LEU A 327 0.16 -28.30 -7.05
C LEU A 327 -0.06 -26.93 -7.70
N PRO A 328 -0.53 -26.84 -8.96
CA PRO A 328 -1.05 -25.59 -9.50
C PRO A 328 -2.38 -25.24 -8.84
N GLN A 329 -2.58 -23.96 -8.56
CA GLN A 329 -3.79 -23.42 -7.93
C GLN A 329 -4.19 -22.10 -8.57
N LEU A 330 -5.49 -21.92 -8.74
CA LEU A 330 -6.11 -20.65 -9.11
C LEU A 330 -7.01 -20.19 -7.97
N ARG A 331 -7.04 -18.88 -7.73
CA ARG A 331 -7.86 -18.24 -6.72
C ARG A 331 -8.53 -17.01 -7.29
N LEU A 332 -9.80 -16.83 -6.93
CA LEU A 332 -10.54 -15.60 -7.19
C LEU A 332 -11.24 -15.19 -5.89
N GLU A 333 -11.06 -13.94 -5.50
CA GLU A 333 -11.56 -13.38 -4.24
C GLU A 333 -12.21 -12.03 -4.50
N TYR A 334 -13.46 -11.90 -4.13
CA TYR A 334 -14.17 -10.62 -4.03
C TYR A 334 -13.86 -10.01 -2.66
N GLN A 335 -13.53 -8.73 -2.67
CA GLN A 335 -13.20 -7.93 -1.50
C GLN A 335 -14.18 -6.77 -1.39
N ASN A 336 -14.57 -6.43 -0.16
CA ASN A 336 -15.42 -5.28 0.15
C ASN A 336 -14.91 -4.56 1.38
N GLU A 337 -14.66 -3.25 1.25
CA GLU A 337 -14.29 -2.38 2.35
C GLU A 337 -15.55 -1.88 3.06
N PHE A 338 -15.58 -2.00 4.39
CA PHE A 338 -16.70 -1.55 5.24
C PHE A 338 -16.39 -0.25 5.97
N GLU A 339 -15.10 0.09 6.13
CA GLU A 339 -14.61 1.34 6.69
C GLU A 339 -14.11 2.21 5.52
N ASP A 340 -15.02 2.94 4.89
CA ASP A 340 -14.74 3.75 3.70
C ASP A 340 -14.61 5.25 4.00
N ASP A 341 -14.44 5.63 5.26
CA ASP A 341 -14.24 7.01 5.67
C ASP A 341 -12.96 7.60 5.04
N ALA A 342 -13.08 8.84 4.55
CA ALA A 342 -11.96 9.59 4.04
C ALA A 342 -10.92 9.85 5.14
N GLN A 343 -9.65 9.85 4.77
CA GLN A 343 -8.57 10.20 5.70
C GLN A 343 -8.47 11.72 5.83
N ASP A 344 -8.39 12.21 7.07
CA ASP A 344 -8.15 13.62 7.36
C ASP A 344 -6.69 13.84 7.74
N VAL A 345 -6.06 14.86 7.14
CA VAL A 345 -4.71 15.31 7.49
C VAL A 345 -4.73 16.78 7.85
N THR A 346 -4.15 17.13 8.99
CA THR A 346 -4.00 18.52 9.44
C THR A 346 -2.54 18.96 9.29
N ALA A 347 -2.33 20.05 8.56
CA ALA A 347 -1.05 20.67 8.31
C ALA A 347 -1.02 22.14 8.77
N GLN A 348 0.17 22.64 9.10
CA GLN A 348 0.41 24.06 9.35
C GLN A 348 1.81 24.45 8.85
N PHE A 349 1.99 25.67 8.38
CA PHE A 349 3.36 26.13 8.09
C PHE A 349 4.17 26.27 9.36
N ALA A 350 5.37 25.69 9.40
CA ALA A 350 6.23 25.69 10.58
C ALA A 350 6.67 27.09 11.03
N LEU A 351 6.65 28.07 10.12
CA LEU A 351 7.00 29.47 10.38
C LEU A 351 5.78 30.40 10.49
N ASP A 352 4.56 29.87 10.53
CA ASP A 352 3.37 30.66 10.87
C ASP A 352 3.26 30.89 12.37
N ALA A 353 3.44 32.14 12.82
CA ALA A 353 3.39 32.49 14.22
C ALA A 353 1.97 32.42 14.82
N SER A 354 0.93 32.43 14.01
CA SER A 354 -0.46 32.30 14.45
C SER A 354 -0.90 30.84 14.60
N GLY A 355 -0.16 29.91 13.99
CA GLY A 355 -0.51 28.49 14.01
C GLY A 355 -1.80 28.16 13.26
N ASN A 356 -2.06 28.87 12.14
CA ASN A 356 -3.18 28.55 11.27
C ASN A 356 -3.05 27.13 10.75
N GLN A 357 -4.15 26.38 10.75
CA GLN A 357 -4.21 24.99 10.34
C GLN A 357 -4.95 24.85 9.03
N TYR A 358 -4.45 24.01 8.16
CA TYR A 358 -5.10 23.54 6.95
C TYR A 358 -5.52 22.09 7.13
N GLN A 359 -6.80 21.82 6.93
CA GLN A 359 -7.36 20.47 7.01
C GLN A 359 -7.64 19.96 5.61
N MET A 360 -7.06 18.82 5.28
CA MET A 360 -7.27 18.12 4.02
C MET A 360 -8.10 16.88 4.27
N ASN A 361 -9.08 16.65 3.40
CA ASN A 361 -9.86 15.41 3.41
C ASN A 361 -9.44 14.61 2.18
N GLY A 362 -9.06 13.36 2.38
CA GLY A 362 -8.73 12.43 1.30
C GLY A 362 -9.98 11.84 0.65
N ASP A 363 -9.74 10.97 -0.32
CA ASP A 363 -10.80 10.23 -0.96
C ASP A 363 -11.28 9.07 -0.10
N SER A 364 -12.56 8.72 -0.23
CA SER A 364 -13.09 7.48 0.35
C SER A 364 -12.41 6.26 -0.29
N ALA A 365 -12.21 5.21 0.49
CA ALA A 365 -11.70 3.95 -0.06
C ALA A 365 -12.70 3.33 -1.05
N ASP A 366 -12.18 2.70 -2.09
CA ASP A 366 -13.01 1.91 -3.00
C ASP A 366 -13.69 0.76 -2.27
N LYS A 367 -15.02 0.69 -2.41
CA LYS A 367 -15.83 -0.27 -1.66
C LYS A 367 -15.60 -1.71 -2.07
N SER A 368 -15.29 -1.97 -3.34
CA SER A 368 -15.22 -3.33 -3.83
C SER A 368 -14.15 -3.55 -4.88
N SER A 369 -13.51 -4.70 -4.83
CA SER A 369 -12.49 -5.12 -5.78
C SER A 369 -12.46 -6.65 -5.93
N LEU A 370 -11.74 -7.14 -6.92
CA LEU A 370 -11.44 -8.55 -7.12
C LEU A 370 -9.94 -8.78 -6.98
N ASN A 371 -9.55 -9.85 -6.29
CA ASN A 371 -8.18 -10.31 -6.27
C ASN A 371 -8.10 -11.65 -6.99
N ALA A 372 -7.35 -11.72 -8.09
CA ALA A 372 -7.08 -12.95 -8.82
C ALA A 372 -5.66 -13.43 -8.51
N GLY A 373 -5.49 -14.73 -8.28
CA GLY A 373 -4.20 -15.31 -7.93
C GLY A 373 -3.94 -16.64 -8.64
N PHE A 374 -2.67 -16.87 -8.91
CA PHE A 374 -2.13 -18.15 -9.37
C PHE A 374 -0.99 -18.58 -8.46
N SER A 375 -0.99 -19.84 -8.05
CA SER A 375 0.07 -20.42 -7.23
C SER A 375 0.56 -21.73 -7.85
N LEU A 376 1.84 -22.02 -7.69
CA LEU A 376 2.46 -23.28 -8.08
C LEU A 376 3.37 -23.75 -6.95
N ALA A 377 3.04 -24.86 -6.31
CA ALA A 377 3.90 -25.49 -5.30
C ALA A 377 4.39 -26.86 -5.79
N ILE A 378 5.58 -27.26 -5.36
CA ILE A 378 6.16 -28.58 -5.67
C ILE A 378 6.53 -29.24 -4.35
N VAL A 379 5.76 -30.24 -3.92
CA VAL A 379 6.03 -31.01 -2.71
C VAL A 379 7.02 -32.14 -3.07
N LEU A 380 8.25 -32.01 -2.58
CA LEU A 380 9.31 -33.00 -2.81
C LEU A 380 9.31 -34.08 -1.72
N GLN A 381 9.82 -35.28 -2.04
CA GLN A 381 9.84 -36.43 -1.11
C GLN A 381 10.72 -36.23 0.14
N ASN A 382 11.61 -35.24 0.13
CA ASN A 382 12.50 -34.90 1.25
C ASN A 382 11.91 -33.83 2.20
N GLY A 383 10.63 -33.50 2.09
CA GLY A 383 9.97 -32.50 2.92
C GLY A 383 10.19 -31.04 2.47
N TRP A 384 10.84 -30.81 1.34
CA TRP A 384 11.02 -29.48 0.76
C TRP A 384 9.85 -29.12 -0.15
N MET A 385 9.36 -27.90 -0.05
CA MET A 385 8.26 -27.40 -0.87
C MET A 385 8.59 -25.99 -1.39
N PRO A 386 9.33 -25.87 -2.51
CA PRO A 386 9.43 -24.60 -3.22
C PRO A 386 8.08 -24.22 -3.82
N PHE A 387 7.77 -22.91 -3.83
CA PHE A 387 6.55 -22.41 -4.43
C PHE A 387 6.72 -21.02 -5.04
N PHE A 388 5.84 -20.71 -5.96
CA PHE A 388 5.65 -19.40 -6.57
C PHE A 388 4.19 -19.00 -6.41
N ASP A 389 3.92 -17.74 -6.09
CA ASP A 389 2.59 -17.16 -6.06
C ASP A 389 2.60 -15.83 -6.82
N TYR A 390 1.52 -15.55 -7.55
CA TYR A 390 1.31 -14.28 -8.21
C TYR A 390 -0.14 -13.85 -8.00
N SER A 391 -0.37 -12.57 -7.69
CA SER A 391 -1.71 -12.02 -7.54
C SER A 391 -1.81 -10.61 -8.11
N ILE A 392 -3.03 -10.28 -8.55
CA ILE A 392 -3.39 -8.99 -9.11
C ILE A 392 -4.70 -8.52 -8.50
N LEU A 393 -4.77 -7.23 -8.14
CA LEU A 393 -5.98 -6.53 -7.75
C LEU A 393 -6.66 -6.01 -9.04
N ILE A 394 -7.98 -6.15 -9.15
CA ILE A 394 -8.77 -5.80 -10.33
C ILE A 394 -10.03 -5.06 -9.88
N GLY A 395 -10.36 -3.97 -10.59
CA GLY A 395 -11.60 -3.21 -10.35
C GLY A 395 -11.58 -2.44 -9.04
N ASN A 396 -10.41 -2.01 -8.62
CA ASN A 396 -10.24 -0.93 -7.65
C ASN A 396 -9.90 0.32 -8.47
N ASP A 397 -10.74 1.34 -8.42
CA ASP A 397 -10.62 2.53 -9.30
C ASP A 397 -9.45 3.43 -8.87
N GLY A 398 -8.97 3.29 -7.64
CA GLY A 398 -7.90 4.10 -7.08
C GLY A 398 -6.54 3.39 -6.94
N LEU A 399 -6.47 2.06 -7.09
CA LEU A 399 -5.21 1.33 -6.84
C LEU A 399 -5.05 0.10 -7.72
N ASP A 400 -4.07 0.12 -8.60
CA ASP A 400 -3.54 -1.06 -9.27
C ASP A 400 -2.44 -1.70 -8.42
N ARG A 401 -2.53 -3.01 -8.17
CA ARG A 401 -1.54 -3.74 -7.40
C ARG A 401 -1.28 -5.12 -7.97
N GLN A 402 0.00 -5.44 -8.12
CA GLN A 402 0.49 -6.76 -8.51
C GLN A 402 1.52 -7.22 -7.48
N ARG A 403 1.53 -8.53 -7.17
CA ARG A 403 2.49 -9.11 -6.23
C ARG A 403 2.98 -10.45 -6.74
N ALA A 404 4.28 -10.68 -6.64
CA ALA A 404 4.93 -11.96 -6.88
C ALA A 404 5.67 -12.42 -5.62
N THR A 405 5.56 -13.71 -5.30
CA THR A 405 6.22 -14.36 -4.16
C THR A 405 6.99 -15.57 -4.63
N LEU A 406 8.22 -15.72 -4.17
CA LEU A 406 9.01 -16.94 -4.24
C LEU A 406 9.27 -17.43 -2.82
N GLY A 407 8.95 -18.68 -2.56
CA GLY A 407 9.12 -19.23 -1.22
C GLY A 407 9.63 -20.67 -1.21
N LEU A 408 10.18 -21.02 -0.07
CA LEU A 408 10.63 -22.38 0.25
C LEU A 408 10.15 -22.75 1.65
N ARG A 409 9.41 -23.83 1.76
CA ARG A 409 9.05 -24.46 3.03
C ARG A 409 9.81 -25.76 3.21
N VAL A 410 10.24 -26.03 4.43
CA VAL A 410 10.93 -27.28 4.81
C VAL A 410 10.27 -27.82 6.08
N GLU A 411 9.83 -29.08 6.06
CA GLU A 411 9.32 -29.81 7.21
C GLU A 411 10.42 -30.67 7.84
N PHE A 412 10.52 -30.69 9.19
CA PHE A 412 11.52 -31.45 9.95
C PHE A 412 11.02 -31.82 11.35
#